data_e47613454f27585ca9a824e3b476f348
#
_entry.id   e47613454f27585ca9a824e3b476f348
#
_cell.length_a   1.000
_cell.length_b   1.000
_cell.length_c   1.000
_cell.angle_alpha   90.00
_cell.angle_beta   90.00
_cell.angle_gamma   90.00
#
_symmetry.space_group_name_H-M   'P 1'
#
loop_
_entity.id
_entity.type
_entity.pdbx_description
1 polymer ?
#
loop_
_entity_poly.entity_id
_entity_poly.type
_entity_poly.pdbx_seq_one_letter_code
_entity_poly.pdbx_strand_id
1 'polypeptide(L)'
;MYSDIENVRKWGSWNISNSNPLIIAGPCSAESEQQVLNTAKKLKANGKVDIFRSGIWKPRTRPGQFEGIGHRALEWLQNMRKEVGLPFVVEVANPHHVEHALAASADALWIGARTTVNPFYIQEIAESLKG
;
A
#
# COMPACT_ATOMS: atom_id res chain seq x y z
N MET A 1 17.90 17.61 14.58
CA MET A 1 17.96 16.57 13.54
C MET A 1 16.64 15.80 13.37
N TYR A 2 15.53 16.39 13.80
CA TYR A 2 14.16 15.87 13.58
C TYR A 2 13.18 16.99 13.24
N SER A 3 13.70 18.12 12.72
CA SER A 3 12.89 19.30 12.34
C SER A 3 12.07 19.12 11.06
N ASP A 4 12.32 18.04 10.28
CA ASP A 4 11.68 17.84 8.99
C ASP A 4 10.43 16.95 9.06
N ILE A 5 9.99 16.58 10.27
CA ILE A 5 8.70 15.86 10.46
C ILE A 5 7.49 16.78 10.24
N GLU A 6 7.70 18.09 10.05
CA GLU A 6 6.62 19.04 9.76
C GLU A 6 5.89 18.79 8.43
N ASN A 7 6.47 17.97 7.54
CA ASN A 7 5.88 17.62 6.24
C ASN A 7 5.08 16.31 6.22
N VAL A 8 4.80 15.70 7.36
CA VAL A 8 3.83 14.61 7.40
C VAL A 8 2.46 15.16 7.00
N ARG A 9 2.01 14.82 5.79
CA ARG A 9 0.67 15.18 5.33
C ARG A 9 -0.34 14.69 6.37
N LYS A 10 -1.08 15.61 6.94
CA LYS A 10 -2.19 15.24 7.82
C LYS A 10 -3.16 14.37 7.03
N TRP A 11 -3.60 13.29 7.62
CA TRP A 11 -4.58 12.34 7.07
C TRP A 11 -5.98 12.98 6.81
N GLY A 12 -6.04 14.31 6.71
CA GLY A 12 -7.24 15.13 6.77
C GLY A 12 -8.27 14.94 5.66
N SER A 13 -7.92 14.24 4.56
CA SER A 13 -8.88 13.86 3.53
C SER A 13 -9.49 12.48 3.77
N TRP A 14 -8.94 11.70 4.68
CA TRP A 14 -9.46 10.41 5.07
C TRP A 14 -10.25 10.58 6.35
N ASN A 15 -11.40 9.95 6.42
CA ASN A 15 -12.27 10.02 7.60
C ASN A 15 -11.68 9.18 8.77
N ILE A 16 -10.45 9.51 9.16
CA ILE A 16 -9.69 8.81 10.19
C ILE A 16 -9.80 9.64 11.46
N SER A 17 -10.37 9.05 12.49
CA SER A 17 -10.44 9.65 13.81
C SER A 17 -9.07 9.71 14.47
N ASN A 18 -8.62 10.90 14.87
CA ASN A 18 -7.37 11.06 15.63
C ASN A 18 -7.44 10.46 17.05
N SER A 19 -8.61 9.98 17.48
CA SER A 19 -8.82 9.43 18.82
C SER A 19 -8.69 7.91 18.89
N ASN A 20 -8.68 7.22 17.74
CA ASN A 20 -8.59 5.77 17.65
C ASN A 20 -7.33 5.35 16.89
N PRO A 21 -6.79 4.16 17.14
CA PRO A 21 -5.68 3.65 16.34
C PRO A 21 -6.11 3.49 14.89
N LEU A 22 -5.24 3.88 13.96
CA LEU A 22 -5.41 3.64 12.54
C LEU A 22 -5.31 2.14 12.24
N ILE A 23 -6.36 1.55 11.68
CA ILE A 23 -6.38 0.13 11.35
C ILE A 23 -6.20 -0.08 9.85
N ILE A 24 -5.07 -0.67 9.51
CA ILE A 24 -4.71 -1.06 8.15
C ILE A 24 -4.80 -2.58 8.06
N ALA A 25 -5.71 -3.10 7.26
CA ALA A 25 -5.92 -4.54 7.14
C ALA A 25 -6.19 -4.97 5.69
N GLY A 26 -5.88 -6.23 5.40
CA GLY A 26 -6.10 -6.82 4.09
C GLY A 26 -5.22 -8.05 3.88
N PRO A 27 -5.33 -8.72 2.74
CA PRO A 27 -4.59 -9.94 2.47
C PRO A 27 -3.09 -9.66 2.37
N CYS A 28 -2.28 -10.62 2.79
CA CYS A 28 -0.82 -10.54 2.62
C CYS A 28 -0.44 -10.43 1.14
N SER A 29 -1.20 -11.09 0.26
CA SER A 29 -1.01 -11.08 -1.19
C SER A 29 -2.34 -10.94 -1.91
N ALA A 30 -2.38 -10.08 -2.96
CA ALA A 30 -3.44 -10.11 -3.94
C ALA A 30 -3.20 -11.30 -4.89
N GLU A 31 -4.14 -12.24 -4.96
CA GLU A 31 -4.02 -13.45 -5.78
C GLU A 31 -5.07 -13.49 -6.89
N SER A 32 -6.20 -12.83 -6.68
CA SER A 32 -7.24 -12.62 -7.68
C SER A 32 -8.07 -11.38 -7.35
N GLU A 33 -8.71 -10.80 -8.37
CA GLU A 33 -9.60 -9.67 -8.19
C GLU A 33 -10.76 -10.01 -7.24
N GLN A 34 -11.33 -11.21 -7.40
CA GLN A 34 -12.43 -11.67 -6.56
C GLN A 34 -12.03 -11.81 -5.08
N GLN A 35 -10.81 -12.29 -4.79
CA GLN A 35 -10.29 -12.37 -3.43
C GLN A 35 -10.13 -10.97 -2.83
N VAL A 36 -9.55 -10.03 -3.57
CA VAL A 36 -9.37 -8.64 -3.14
C VAL A 36 -10.71 -8.02 -2.79
N LEU A 37 -11.67 -8.11 -3.71
CA LEU A 37 -12.98 -7.51 -3.55
C LEU A 37 -13.77 -8.12 -2.38
N ASN A 38 -13.81 -9.45 -2.28
CA ASN A 38 -14.52 -10.14 -1.19
C ASN A 38 -13.91 -9.83 0.17
N THR A 39 -12.58 -9.77 0.25
CA THR A 39 -11.89 -9.41 1.49
C THR A 39 -12.21 -7.98 1.90
N ALA A 40 -12.15 -7.04 0.96
CA ALA A 40 -12.44 -5.64 1.22
C ALA A 40 -13.90 -5.42 1.68
N LYS A 41 -14.88 -6.08 1.05
CA LYS A 41 -16.29 -6.03 1.46
C LYS A 41 -16.49 -6.50 2.91
N LYS A 42 -15.86 -7.61 3.29
CA LYS A 42 -15.93 -8.13 4.66
C LYS A 42 -15.29 -7.19 5.67
N LEU A 43 -14.14 -6.61 5.34
CA LEU A 43 -13.45 -5.65 6.19
C LEU A 43 -14.26 -4.35 6.34
N LYS A 44 -14.84 -3.85 5.26
CA LYS A 44 -15.71 -2.67 5.30
C LYS A 44 -16.94 -2.90 6.16
N ALA A 45 -17.59 -4.05 6.02
CA ALA A 45 -18.75 -4.43 6.83
C ALA A 45 -18.43 -4.55 8.32
N ASN A 46 -17.20 -4.92 8.68
CA ASN A 46 -16.72 -4.92 10.07
C ASN A 46 -16.69 -3.52 10.71
N GLY A 47 -16.52 -2.48 9.89
CA GLY A 47 -16.55 -1.08 10.32
C GLY A 47 -15.34 -0.56 11.10
N LYS A 48 -14.29 -1.36 11.26
CA LYS A 48 -13.10 -1.00 12.05
C LYS A 48 -11.87 -0.71 11.20
N VAL A 49 -11.90 -1.00 9.90
CA VAL A 49 -10.76 -0.87 9.02
C VAL A 49 -10.81 0.47 8.29
N ASP A 50 -9.73 1.23 8.40
CA ASP A 50 -9.58 2.54 7.79
C ASP A 50 -8.97 2.45 6.40
N ILE A 51 -7.97 1.60 6.23
CA ILE A 51 -7.23 1.45 4.98
C ILE A 51 -7.11 -0.03 4.63
N PHE A 52 -7.38 -0.35 3.36
CA PHE A 52 -7.15 -1.68 2.82
C PHE A 52 -5.68 -1.83 2.40
N ARG A 53 -5.03 -2.90 2.82
CA ARG A 53 -3.69 -3.22 2.35
C ARG A 53 -3.67 -4.47 1.50
N SER A 54 -2.78 -4.54 0.51
CA SER A 54 -2.49 -5.77 -0.21
C SER A 54 -1.09 -5.76 -0.78
N GLY A 55 -0.35 -6.84 -0.58
CA GLY A 55 0.94 -7.04 -1.24
C GLY A 55 0.74 -7.50 -2.67
N ILE A 56 1.26 -6.75 -3.63
CA ILE A 56 1.19 -7.07 -5.06
C ILE A 56 2.56 -7.40 -5.63
N TRP A 57 3.60 -6.84 -5.05
CA TRP A 57 4.99 -7.25 -5.25
C TRP A 57 5.47 -7.95 -3.99
N LYS A 58 6.16 -9.07 -4.16
CA LYS A 58 6.63 -9.90 -3.06
C LYS A 58 8.15 -10.05 -3.14
N PRO A 59 8.92 -9.10 -2.58
CA PRO A 59 10.36 -9.26 -2.46
C PRO A 59 10.66 -10.57 -1.72
N ARG A 60 11.46 -11.44 -2.35
CA ARG A 60 11.77 -12.76 -1.79
C ARG A 60 13.25 -12.86 -1.47
N THR A 61 13.58 -13.75 -0.55
CA THR A 61 14.97 -14.07 -0.20
C THR A 61 15.56 -15.14 -1.11
N ARG A 62 14.73 -15.85 -1.87
CA ARG A 62 15.16 -16.91 -2.80
C ARG A 62 14.54 -16.69 -4.17
N PRO A 63 15.33 -16.77 -5.26
CA PRO A 63 14.82 -16.77 -6.61
C PRO A 63 13.81 -17.89 -6.88
N GLY A 64 12.86 -17.68 -7.78
CA GLY A 64 11.90 -18.71 -8.19
C GLY A 64 10.70 -18.91 -7.27
N GLN A 65 10.59 -18.14 -6.18
CA GLN A 65 9.37 -18.10 -5.39
C GLN A 65 8.34 -17.15 -6.03
N PHE A 66 7.08 -17.27 -5.64
CA PHE A 66 6.03 -16.37 -6.10
C PHE A 66 6.33 -14.92 -5.71
N GLU A 67 6.55 -14.07 -6.70
CA GLU A 67 6.95 -12.66 -6.53
C GLU A 67 5.76 -11.68 -6.53
N GLY A 68 4.55 -12.19 -6.50
CA GLY A 68 3.31 -11.43 -6.56
C GLY A 68 2.74 -11.34 -7.98
N ILE A 69 1.53 -10.82 -8.08
CA ILE A 69 0.86 -10.57 -9.38
C ILE A 69 1.46 -9.35 -10.09
N GLY A 70 2.10 -8.47 -9.34
CA GLY A 70 2.71 -7.27 -9.86
C GLY A 70 1.70 -6.16 -10.15
N HIS A 71 2.07 -5.23 -11.03
CA HIS A 71 1.30 -4.03 -11.34
C HIS A 71 -0.13 -4.32 -11.85
N ARG A 72 -0.39 -5.49 -12.43
CA ARG A 72 -1.75 -5.89 -12.86
C ARG A 72 -2.76 -5.87 -11.70
N ALA A 73 -2.32 -6.17 -10.49
CA ALA A 73 -3.19 -6.16 -9.32
C ALA A 73 -3.59 -4.73 -8.88
N LEU A 74 -2.92 -3.70 -9.37
CA LEU A 74 -3.30 -2.31 -9.09
C LEU A 74 -4.68 -1.98 -9.65
N GLU A 75 -5.03 -2.50 -10.81
CA GLU A 75 -6.37 -2.35 -11.40
C GLU A 75 -7.44 -2.94 -10.48
N TRP A 76 -7.18 -4.11 -9.87
CA TRP A 76 -8.08 -4.73 -8.91
C TRP A 76 -8.29 -3.86 -7.67
N LEU A 77 -7.21 -3.22 -7.19
CA LEU A 77 -7.27 -2.32 -6.04
C LEU A 77 -8.02 -1.03 -6.36
N GLN A 78 -7.85 -0.49 -7.57
CA GLN A 78 -8.64 0.66 -8.04
C GLN A 78 -10.13 0.32 -8.13
N ASN A 79 -10.48 -0.84 -8.68
CA ASN A 79 -11.87 -1.33 -8.76
C ASN A 79 -12.45 -1.54 -7.35
N MET A 80 -11.69 -2.17 -6.45
CA MET A 80 -12.04 -2.33 -5.05
C MET A 80 -12.34 -0.97 -4.38
N ARG A 81 -11.46 0.02 -4.57
CA ARG A 81 -11.68 1.36 -4.00
C ARG A 81 -12.96 2.01 -4.53
N LYS A 82 -13.25 1.89 -5.83
CA LYS A 82 -14.48 2.43 -6.42
C LYS A 82 -15.73 1.75 -5.88
N GLU A 83 -15.69 0.43 -5.70
CA GLU A 83 -16.86 -0.36 -5.30
C GLU A 83 -17.09 -0.34 -3.78
N VAL A 84 -16.02 -0.42 -2.99
CA VAL A 84 -16.09 -0.59 -1.52
C VAL A 84 -15.87 0.71 -0.76
N GLY A 85 -15.17 1.68 -1.38
CA GLY A 85 -14.89 2.97 -0.77
C GLY A 85 -13.82 2.94 0.33
N LEU A 86 -12.89 1.96 0.29
CA LEU A 86 -11.73 1.94 1.16
C LEU A 86 -10.50 2.49 0.41
N PRO A 87 -9.75 3.43 0.98
CA PRO A 87 -8.43 3.78 0.47
C PRO A 87 -7.52 2.55 0.54
N PHE A 88 -6.50 2.49 -0.32
CA PHE A 88 -5.58 1.36 -0.32
C PHE A 88 -4.12 1.74 -0.26
N VAL A 89 -3.34 0.85 0.32
CA VAL A 89 -1.90 0.96 0.44
C VAL A 89 -1.22 -0.30 -0.12
N VAL A 90 -0.09 -0.11 -0.78
CA VAL A 90 0.71 -1.20 -1.36
C VAL A 90 2.16 -1.13 -0.90
N GLU A 91 2.82 -2.28 -0.85
CA GLU A 91 4.26 -2.37 -0.60
C GLU A 91 5.03 -1.93 -1.84
N VAL A 92 6.09 -1.15 -1.63
CA VAL A 92 7.05 -0.79 -2.67
C VAL A 92 8.46 -1.15 -2.22
N ALA A 93 9.30 -1.57 -3.17
CA ALA A 93 10.67 -1.99 -2.91
C ALA A 93 11.70 -1.30 -3.81
N ASN A 94 11.26 -0.54 -4.81
CA ASN A 94 12.12 0.16 -5.75
C ASN A 94 11.35 1.31 -6.43
N PRO A 95 12.03 2.21 -7.17
CA PRO A 95 11.41 3.32 -7.89
C PRO A 95 10.32 2.91 -8.88
N HIS A 96 10.49 1.81 -9.58
CA HIS A 96 9.50 1.32 -10.55
C HIS A 96 8.17 0.93 -9.89
N HIS A 97 8.22 0.31 -8.69
CA HIS A 97 7.03 0.06 -7.90
C HIS A 97 6.33 1.36 -7.48
N VAL A 98 7.11 2.38 -7.10
CA VAL A 98 6.57 3.71 -6.74
C VAL A 98 5.85 4.32 -7.93
N GLU A 99 6.48 4.36 -9.10
CA GLU A 99 5.89 4.90 -10.32
C GLU A 99 4.54 4.27 -10.65
N HIS A 100 4.47 2.93 -10.65
CA HIS A 100 3.21 2.23 -10.91
C HIS A 100 2.15 2.49 -9.84
N ALA A 101 2.54 2.52 -8.57
CA ALA A 101 1.61 2.76 -7.47
C ALA A 101 1.03 4.18 -7.52
N LEU A 102 1.85 5.19 -7.84
CA LEU A 102 1.42 6.57 -8.02
C LEU A 102 0.51 6.72 -9.24
N ALA A 103 0.84 6.09 -10.36
CA ALA A 103 0.00 6.10 -11.57
C ALA A 103 -1.38 5.48 -11.30
N ALA A 104 -1.45 4.47 -10.42
CA ALA A 104 -2.71 3.89 -9.97
C ALA A 104 -3.40 4.70 -8.86
N SER A 105 -2.83 5.84 -8.46
CA SER A 105 -3.33 6.68 -7.37
C SER A 105 -3.46 5.91 -6.06
N ALA A 106 -2.49 5.08 -5.70
CA ALA A 106 -2.42 4.47 -4.38
C ALA A 106 -2.45 5.57 -3.30
N ASP A 107 -3.22 5.37 -2.26
CA ASP A 107 -3.44 6.39 -1.23
C ASP A 107 -2.25 6.50 -0.28
N ALA A 108 -1.53 5.40 -0.09
CA ALA A 108 -0.27 5.36 0.66
C ALA A 108 0.63 4.22 0.15
N LEU A 109 1.90 4.29 0.52
CA LEU A 109 2.90 3.27 0.24
C LEU A 109 3.49 2.79 1.56
N TRP A 110 3.82 1.50 1.67
CA TRP A 110 4.65 1.03 2.77
C TRP A 110 5.95 0.41 2.25
N ILE A 111 6.96 0.50 3.07
CA ILE A 111 8.27 -0.12 2.80
C ILE A 111 8.38 -1.36 3.69
N GLY A 112 8.53 -2.52 3.05
CA GLY A 112 8.64 -3.79 3.76
C GLY A 112 9.97 -3.94 4.48
N ALA A 113 10.01 -4.85 5.46
CA ALA A 113 11.19 -5.08 6.30
C ALA A 113 12.47 -5.39 5.51
N ARG A 114 12.37 -6.13 4.40
CA ARG A 114 13.53 -6.47 3.56
C ARG A 114 14.11 -5.27 2.83
N THR A 115 13.28 -4.31 2.47
CA THR A 115 13.70 -3.07 1.79
C THR A 115 14.21 -2.05 2.79
N THR A 116 13.60 -1.97 3.97
CA THR A 116 13.95 -1.00 5.02
C THR A 116 15.42 -1.10 5.48
N VAL A 117 16.00 -2.29 5.45
CA VAL A 117 17.39 -2.52 5.87
C VAL A 117 18.42 -2.11 4.82
N ASN A 118 17.99 -1.72 3.62
CA ASN A 118 18.89 -1.27 2.55
C ASN A 118 18.76 0.24 2.36
N PRO A 119 19.72 1.05 2.86
CA PRO A 119 19.64 2.51 2.79
C PRO A 119 19.65 3.07 1.36
N PHE A 120 20.27 2.37 0.41
CA PHE A 120 20.28 2.79 -0.99
C PHE A 120 18.89 2.68 -1.62
N TYR A 121 18.16 1.58 -1.38
CA TYR A 121 16.79 1.43 -1.85
C TYR A 121 15.86 2.46 -1.22
N ILE A 122 16.03 2.75 0.08
CA ILE A 122 15.25 3.79 0.75
C ILE A 122 15.49 5.15 0.12
N GLN A 123 16.74 5.49 -0.19
CA GLN A 123 17.09 6.74 -0.85
C GLN A 123 16.46 6.83 -2.26
N GLU A 124 16.58 5.79 -3.08
CA GLU A 124 16.00 5.74 -4.42
C GLU A 124 14.47 5.91 -4.38
N ILE A 125 13.79 5.24 -3.45
CA ILE A 125 12.35 5.37 -3.25
C ILE A 125 11.99 6.80 -2.83
N ALA A 126 12.73 7.38 -1.89
CA ALA A 126 12.50 8.75 -1.44
C ALA A 126 12.70 9.77 -2.58
N GLU A 127 13.68 9.57 -3.43
CA GLU A 127 13.93 10.42 -4.60
C GLU A 127 12.79 10.32 -5.62
N SER A 128 12.22 9.12 -5.83
CA SER A 128 11.07 8.90 -6.71
C SER A 128 9.79 9.62 -6.25
N LEU A 129 9.72 10.03 -4.99
CA LEU A 129 8.58 10.72 -4.40
C LEU A 129 8.69 12.23 -4.40
N LYS A 130 9.83 12.79 -4.88
CA LYS A 130 10.09 14.25 -4.91
C LYS A 130 9.54 14.95 -6.15
N GLY A 131 8.88 14.22 -7.05
CA GLY A 131 8.33 14.74 -8.30
C GLY A 131 7.07 15.58 -8.14
#